data_7d0c55473c7b42cd0533abe81c54e089
#
_entry.id   7d0c55473c7b42cd0533abe81c54e089
#
_cell.length_a   1.000
_cell.length_b   1.000
_cell.length_c   1.000
_cell.angle_alpha   90.00
_cell.angle_beta   90.00
_cell.angle_gamma   90.00
#
_symmetry.space_group_name_H-M   'P 1'
#
loop_
_entity.id
_entity.type
_entity.pdbx_description
1 polymer ?
#
loop_
_entity_poly.entity_id
_entity_poly.type
_entity_poly.pdbx_seq_one_letter_code
_entity_poly.pdbx_strand_id
1 'polypeptide(L)'
;YLLSFSVAFSESGDWAGILSRYAPIMLLLVGGLAMISGGQANPALALAMVALLFVLAVALHGRLYALRPHPRHLTFFYLMVAAGGAMGGTFTAIIAPVLFDWVYEHAILLFAAALLIPQLPLLPFLGRFWRSGRRRRIVAAVAVAVAAIVAWRLSVAVELGLGSQILWLIGALVVLGVLLIGKRWAFAAVFALLMLGHGGLSTLETSVAGDRSRSYFGVYSVQDSGGMRRLTHGTTMHGQQWLEPGRSKGPTAYYGYRSGAGIALADAAVGANVGIAGLGVGTLACYRKLGQNWTFFEIDPQVVRYSRDRTFTFLADCTPEARIVIGDARLELAEEPAGSFDVLVIDAFTSDAIPMHLLTREAFETYRRALSDDGLLLVHVSNRFIDLAPMVSALTQAGGWHARMRRDIGNPPEGLSASDWIALARSEGRIDRLERSSPFPWDDLPPPSPRAWTDDNASVVPLLRF
;
A
#
# COMPACT_ATOMS: atom_id res chain seq x y z
N TYR A 1 -5.10 19.87 0.85
CA TYR A 1 -4.25 21.01 0.47
C TYR A 1 -5.09 22.31 0.29
N LEU A 2 -6.09 22.34 -0.60
CA LEU A 2 -6.92 23.53 -0.84
C LEU A 2 -7.63 24.02 0.43
N LEU A 3 -8.20 23.12 1.21
CA LEU A 3 -8.87 23.46 2.46
C LEU A 3 -7.88 24.08 3.47
N SER A 4 -6.68 23.50 3.62
CA SER A 4 -5.68 24.05 4.54
C SER A 4 -5.17 25.41 4.10
N PHE A 5 -5.06 25.65 2.79
CA PHE A 5 -4.72 26.96 2.23
C PHE A 5 -5.84 27.98 2.52
N SER A 6 -7.10 27.61 2.27
CA SER A 6 -8.27 28.47 2.54
C SER A 6 -8.36 28.85 4.02
N VAL A 7 -8.15 27.91 4.94
CA VAL A 7 -8.16 28.18 6.38
C VAL A 7 -7.03 29.12 6.78
N ALA A 8 -5.83 28.92 6.25
CA ALA A 8 -4.66 29.72 6.61
C ALA A 8 -4.68 31.14 6.03
N PHE A 9 -5.35 31.35 4.89
CA PHE A 9 -5.45 32.63 4.21
C PHE A 9 -6.80 33.33 4.44
N SER A 10 -7.67 32.79 5.32
CA SER A 10 -8.93 33.46 5.69
C SER A 10 -8.68 34.64 6.60
N GLU A 11 -9.53 35.68 6.49
CA GLU A 11 -9.45 36.89 7.35
C GLU A 11 -9.74 36.58 8.82
N SER A 12 -10.47 35.49 9.14
CA SER A 12 -10.82 35.09 10.49
C SER A 12 -9.76 34.23 11.18
N GLY A 13 -8.49 34.49 11.02
CA GLY A 13 -7.28 33.72 11.40
C GLY A 13 -7.22 32.92 12.71
N ASP A 14 -8.31 32.84 13.52
CA ASP A 14 -8.36 32.19 14.83
C ASP A 14 -8.09 30.67 14.74
N TRP A 15 -8.70 29.98 13.79
CA TRP A 15 -8.49 28.54 13.60
C TRP A 15 -7.07 28.18 13.16
N ALA A 16 -6.49 28.98 12.23
CA ALA A 16 -5.12 28.78 11.80
C ALA A 16 -4.13 28.97 12.97
N GLY A 17 -4.38 29.95 13.85
CA GLY A 17 -3.61 30.19 15.06
C GLY A 17 -3.68 29.01 16.05
N ILE A 18 -4.89 28.52 16.32
CA ILE A 18 -5.11 27.37 17.20
C ILE A 18 -4.41 26.12 16.67
N LEU A 19 -4.66 25.74 15.40
CA LEU A 19 -4.07 24.56 14.78
C LEU A 19 -2.54 24.65 14.75
N SER A 20 -1.98 25.82 14.41
CA SER A 20 -0.53 26.04 14.41
C SER A 20 0.10 25.90 15.80
N ARG A 21 -0.62 26.26 16.87
CA ARG A 21 -0.14 26.10 18.23
C ARG A 21 -0.02 24.64 18.67
N TYR A 22 -0.94 23.77 18.23
CA TYR A 22 -0.94 22.35 18.58
C TYR A 22 -0.17 21.48 17.57
N ALA A 23 0.23 22.03 16.41
CA ALA A 23 0.97 21.30 15.39
C ALA A 23 2.24 20.58 15.91
N PRO A 24 3.08 21.17 16.78
CA PRO A 24 4.24 20.47 17.33
C PRO A 24 3.88 19.24 18.16
N ILE A 25 2.77 19.29 18.90
CA ILE A 25 2.32 18.15 19.72
C ILE A 25 1.79 17.03 18.83
N MET A 26 0.93 17.36 17.87
CA MET A 26 0.42 16.37 16.91
C MET A 26 1.57 15.72 16.13
N LEU A 27 2.60 16.51 15.79
CA LEU A 27 3.78 15.98 15.13
C LEU A 27 4.50 14.94 16.01
N LEU A 28 4.69 15.20 17.30
CA LEU A 28 5.29 14.23 18.22
C LEU A 28 4.42 12.98 18.38
N LEU A 29 3.11 13.14 18.59
CA LEU A 29 2.21 12.02 18.91
C LEU A 29 1.92 11.12 17.70
N VAL A 30 1.69 11.72 16.55
CA VAL A 30 1.31 11.00 15.33
C VAL A 30 2.49 10.84 14.37
N GLY A 31 3.25 11.92 14.12
CA GLY A 31 4.42 11.88 13.24
C GLY A 31 5.54 10.99 13.77
N GLY A 32 5.66 10.80 15.11
CA GLY A 32 6.60 9.86 15.72
C GLY A 32 6.38 8.39 15.30
N LEU A 33 5.21 8.07 14.73
CA LEU A 33 4.89 6.73 14.19
C LEU A 33 5.28 6.57 12.72
N ALA A 34 5.82 7.60 12.08
CA ALA A 34 6.02 7.64 10.62
C ALA A 34 7.04 6.63 10.07
N MET A 35 7.92 6.10 10.91
CA MET A 35 8.94 5.12 10.50
C MET A 35 8.65 3.68 10.95
N ILE A 36 7.46 3.39 11.42
CA ILE A 36 7.05 2.00 11.69
C ILE A 36 6.84 1.31 10.34
N SER A 37 7.65 0.28 10.09
CA SER A 37 7.51 -0.58 8.92
C SER A 37 6.91 -1.92 9.34
N GLY A 38 5.88 -2.35 8.63
CA GLY A 38 5.15 -3.56 8.99
C GLY A 38 4.06 -3.28 10.03
N GLY A 39 3.02 -4.03 10.01
CA GLY A 39 1.87 -3.88 10.90
C GLY A 39 0.56 -4.01 10.14
N GLN A 40 -0.50 -4.28 10.87
CA GLN A 40 -1.83 -4.34 10.26
C GLN A 40 -2.32 -2.92 9.96
N ALA A 41 -2.97 -2.74 8.81
CA ALA A 41 -3.62 -1.50 8.48
C ALA A 41 -4.62 -1.10 9.58
N ASN A 42 -4.44 0.10 10.12
CA ASN A 42 -5.27 0.64 11.19
C ASN A 42 -5.98 1.91 10.67
N PRO A 43 -7.30 1.87 10.44
CA PRO A 43 -8.05 3.03 9.94
C PRO A 43 -7.94 4.26 10.82
N ALA A 44 -7.87 4.08 12.16
CA ALA A 44 -7.73 5.19 13.09
C ALA A 44 -6.36 5.89 12.94
N LEU A 45 -5.30 5.10 12.72
CA LEU A 45 -3.97 5.66 12.46
C LEU A 45 -3.92 6.37 11.10
N ALA A 46 -4.54 5.82 10.06
CA ALA A 46 -4.65 6.47 8.76
C ALA A 46 -5.37 7.82 8.87
N LEU A 47 -6.50 7.87 9.58
CA LEU A 47 -7.23 9.12 9.84
C LEU A 47 -6.39 10.12 10.65
N ALA A 48 -5.65 9.66 11.66
CA ALA A 48 -4.75 10.50 12.46
C ALA A 48 -3.62 11.10 11.60
N MET A 49 -3.05 10.32 10.65
CA MET A 49 -2.04 10.82 9.71
C MET A 49 -2.62 11.86 8.73
N VAL A 50 -3.84 11.67 8.25
CA VAL A 50 -4.54 12.68 7.41
C VAL A 50 -4.81 13.96 8.21
N ALA A 51 -5.24 13.83 9.47
CA ALA A 51 -5.42 14.97 10.38
C ALA A 51 -4.10 15.68 10.66
N LEU A 52 -3.00 14.95 10.88
CA LEU A 52 -1.67 15.52 11.03
C LEU A 52 -1.26 16.30 9.77
N LEU A 53 -1.44 15.72 8.58
CA LEU A 53 -1.15 16.39 7.31
C LEU A 53 -1.91 17.70 7.19
N PHE A 54 -3.20 17.70 7.54
CA PHE A 54 -4.01 18.92 7.51
C PHE A 54 -3.49 19.99 8.49
N VAL A 55 -3.21 19.61 9.73
CA VAL A 55 -2.72 20.54 10.77
C VAL A 55 -1.35 21.12 10.40
N LEU A 56 -0.43 20.28 9.91
CA LEU A 56 0.88 20.73 9.47
C LEU A 56 0.77 21.66 8.25
N ALA A 57 -0.09 21.32 7.28
CA ALA A 57 -0.33 22.17 6.13
C ALA A 57 -0.90 23.54 6.52
N VAL A 58 -1.88 23.58 7.45
CA VAL A 58 -2.40 24.86 7.97
C VAL A 58 -1.29 25.67 8.68
N ALA A 59 -0.48 25.02 9.52
CA ALA A 59 0.60 25.70 10.23
C ALA A 59 1.67 26.26 9.28
N LEU A 60 2.04 25.53 8.24
CA LEU A 60 3.01 25.96 7.22
C LEU A 60 2.42 27.06 6.33
N HIS A 61 1.17 26.92 5.88
CA HIS A 61 0.48 27.95 5.10
C HIS A 61 0.27 29.23 5.92
N GLY A 62 -0.08 29.11 7.21
CA GLY A 62 -0.21 30.28 8.10
C GLY A 62 1.12 31.01 8.28
N ARG A 63 2.23 30.25 8.40
CA ARG A 63 3.57 30.86 8.41
C ARG A 63 3.92 31.54 7.09
N LEU A 64 3.57 30.91 5.97
CA LEU A 64 3.76 31.45 4.64
C LEU A 64 2.97 32.77 4.48
N TYR A 65 1.69 32.78 4.93
CA TYR A 65 0.87 34.00 4.94
C TYR A 65 1.48 35.12 5.75
N ALA A 66 2.03 34.82 6.93
CA ALA A 66 2.72 35.79 7.78
C ALA A 66 4.01 36.38 7.15
N LEU A 67 4.63 35.64 6.22
CA LEU A 67 5.83 36.09 5.47
C LEU A 67 5.48 36.79 4.16
N ARG A 68 4.20 37.02 3.89
CA ARG A 68 3.73 37.70 2.67
C ARG A 68 4.34 39.12 2.54
N PRO A 69 4.98 39.41 1.41
CA PRO A 69 5.62 40.72 1.20
C PRO A 69 4.59 41.82 0.87
N HIS A 70 5.10 43.05 0.70
CA HIS A 70 4.31 44.16 0.20
C HIS A 70 3.62 43.84 -1.14
N PRO A 71 2.40 44.35 -1.44
CA PRO A 71 1.61 44.02 -2.63
C PRO A 71 2.37 44.05 -3.97
N ARG A 72 3.33 44.94 -4.15
CA ARG A 72 4.14 45.06 -5.37
C ARG A 72 5.00 43.79 -5.67
N HIS A 73 5.23 42.94 -4.69
CA HIS A 73 6.06 41.73 -4.81
C HIS A 73 5.24 40.44 -4.71
N LEU A 74 3.91 40.49 -4.70
CA LEU A 74 3.04 39.32 -4.56
C LEU A 74 3.19 38.34 -5.71
N THR A 75 3.36 38.80 -6.94
CA THR A 75 3.58 37.91 -8.10
C THR A 75 4.81 37.03 -7.90
N PHE A 76 5.92 37.61 -7.47
CA PHE A 76 7.15 36.89 -7.19
C PHE A 76 6.96 35.92 -6.01
N PHE A 77 6.25 36.32 -4.96
CA PHE A 77 5.93 35.46 -3.82
C PHE A 77 5.15 34.22 -4.25
N TYR A 78 4.08 34.37 -5.03
CA TYR A 78 3.28 33.24 -5.51
C TYR A 78 4.05 32.37 -6.52
N LEU A 79 4.94 32.97 -7.32
CA LEU A 79 5.85 32.20 -8.18
C LEU A 79 6.77 31.31 -7.34
N MET A 80 7.31 31.81 -6.22
CA MET A 80 8.13 30.97 -5.31
C MET A 80 7.33 29.88 -4.62
N VAL A 81 6.06 30.14 -4.26
CA VAL A 81 5.14 29.12 -3.73
C VAL A 81 4.90 28.02 -4.75
N ALA A 82 4.62 28.40 -6.00
CA ALA A 82 4.42 27.44 -7.09
C ALA A 82 5.70 26.63 -7.39
N ALA A 83 6.86 27.29 -7.44
CA ALA A 83 8.15 26.63 -7.61
C ALA A 83 8.45 25.63 -6.48
N GLY A 84 8.17 26.02 -5.23
CA GLY A 84 8.30 25.11 -4.07
C GLY A 84 7.39 23.89 -4.17
N GLY A 85 6.15 24.09 -4.62
CA GLY A 85 5.21 22.99 -4.88
C GLY A 85 5.70 22.05 -5.98
N ALA A 86 6.20 22.60 -7.09
CA ALA A 86 6.78 21.80 -8.17
C ALA A 86 8.00 21.01 -7.71
N MET A 87 8.92 21.63 -6.96
CA MET A 87 10.10 20.96 -6.40
C MET A 87 9.72 19.83 -5.43
N GLY A 88 8.75 20.09 -4.54
CA GLY A 88 8.25 19.08 -3.61
C GLY A 88 7.61 17.89 -4.35
N GLY A 89 6.78 18.16 -5.36
CA GLY A 89 6.18 17.13 -6.21
C GLY A 89 7.24 16.33 -6.97
N THR A 90 8.22 16.98 -7.57
CA THR A 90 9.35 16.31 -8.25
C THR A 90 10.14 15.43 -7.28
N PHE A 91 10.43 15.92 -6.07
CA PHE A 91 11.13 15.14 -5.06
C PHE A 91 10.36 13.89 -4.69
N THR A 92 9.06 14.00 -4.36
CA THR A 92 8.27 12.87 -3.87
C THR A 92 7.85 11.89 -4.96
N ALA A 93 7.53 12.37 -6.17
CA ALA A 93 7.00 11.52 -7.24
C ALA A 93 8.09 10.95 -8.16
N ILE A 94 9.25 11.61 -8.30
CA ILE A 94 10.27 11.19 -9.26
C ILE A 94 11.57 10.79 -8.55
N ILE A 95 12.08 11.65 -7.65
CA ILE A 95 13.40 11.43 -7.05
C ILE A 95 13.34 10.35 -5.96
N ALA A 96 12.39 10.45 -5.05
CA ALA A 96 12.31 9.54 -3.90
C ALA A 96 12.13 8.05 -4.29
N PRO A 97 11.25 7.68 -5.25
CA PRO A 97 11.12 6.29 -5.67
C PRO A 97 12.37 5.69 -6.32
N VAL A 98 13.26 6.53 -6.84
CA VAL A 98 14.53 6.09 -7.44
C VAL A 98 15.65 5.99 -6.42
N LEU A 99 15.68 6.89 -5.43
CA LEU A 99 16.77 6.96 -4.44
C LEU A 99 16.56 6.06 -3.23
N PHE A 100 15.32 5.82 -2.85
CA PHE A 100 14.98 5.14 -1.60
C PHE A 100 14.29 3.81 -1.90
N ASP A 101 14.62 2.79 -1.13
CA ASP A 101 13.97 1.48 -1.11
C ASP A 101 12.69 1.46 -0.26
N TRP A 102 12.45 2.52 0.52
CA TRP A 102 11.26 2.72 1.35
C TRP A 102 10.78 4.17 1.27
N VAL A 103 9.65 4.50 1.91
CA VAL A 103 9.02 5.84 1.88
C VAL A 103 9.72 6.86 2.82
N TYR A 104 11.05 6.93 2.76
CA TYR A 104 11.84 7.84 3.59
C TYR A 104 11.49 9.30 3.37
N GLU A 105 11.01 9.66 2.18
CA GLU A 105 10.56 11.04 1.88
C GLU A 105 9.47 11.49 2.85
N HIS A 106 8.61 10.60 3.33
CA HIS A 106 7.60 10.93 4.33
C HIS A 106 8.25 11.38 5.66
N ALA A 107 9.18 10.60 6.18
CA ALA A 107 9.92 10.94 7.40
C ALA A 107 10.76 12.21 7.24
N ILE A 108 11.41 12.39 6.08
CA ILE A 108 12.21 13.58 5.75
C ILE A 108 11.33 14.83 5.72
N LEU A 109 10.14 14.76 5.11
CA LEU A 109 9.22 15.90 5.04
C LEU A 109 8.61 16.23 6.41
N LEU A 110 8.33 15.23 7.26
CA LEU A 110 7.90 15.49 8.64
C LEU A 110 9.02 16.13 9.48
N PHE A 111 10.26 15.68 9.29
CA PHE A 111 11.41 16.34 9.92
C PHE A 111 11.61 17.78 9.45
N ALA A 112 11.47 18.04 8.16
CA ALA A 112 11.48 19.39 7.61
C ALA A 112 10.33 20.23 8.18
N ALA A 113 9.14 19.66 8.31
CA ALA A 113 8.01 20.34 8.97
C ALA A 113 8.33 20.68 10.44
N ALA A 114 8.99 19.78 11.20
CA ALA A 114 9.42 20.06 12.58
C ALA A 114 10.32 21.29 12.69
N LEU A 115 11.16 21.53 11.66
CA LEU A 115 12.01 22.71 11.57
C LEU A 115 11.26 23.97 11.12
N LEU A 116 10.19 23.83 10.35
CA LEU A 116 9.51 24.94 9.67
C LEU A 116 8.25 25.43 10.39
N ILE A 117 7.52 24.59 11.12
CA ILE A 117 6.31 25.01 11.84
C ILE A 117 6.57 26.07 12.91
N PRO A 118 5.60 26.92 13.24
CA PRO A 118 5.70 27.85 14.36
C PRO A 118 5.95 27.11 15.68
N GLN A 119 6.98 27.54 16.41
CA GLN A 119 7.35 26.97 17.71
C GLN A 119 6.82 27.87 18.83
N LEU A 120 5.51 27.83 19.05
CA LEU A 120 4.83 28.59 20.11
C LEU A 120 4.74 27.75 21.39
N PRO A 121 5.52 28.07 22.43
CA PRO A 121 5.46 27.31 23.70
C PRO A 121 4.05 27.33 24.28
N LEU A 122 3.56 26.16 24.66
CA LEU A 122 2.23 26.00 25.29
C LEU A 122 2.13 26.72 26.61
N LEU A 123 3.21 26.69 27.39
CA LEU A 123 3.31 27.31 28.69
C LEU A 123 4.13 28.60 28.58
N PRO A 124 3.59 29.76 28.99
CA PRO A 124 4.26 31.05 28.85
C PRO A 124 5.64 31.11 29.52
N PHE A 125 5.86 30.35 30.58
CA PHE A 125 7.14 30.29 31.28
C PHE A 125 8.23 29.63 30.41
N LEU A 126 7.90 28.64 29.60
CA LEU A 126 8.84 27.99 28.69
C LEU A 126 9.34 28.98 27.64
N GLY A 127 8.47 29.84 27.10
CA GLY A 127 8.87 30.90 26.18
C GLY A 127 9.86 31.88 26.79
N ARG A 128 9.65 32.25 28.07
CA ARG A 128 10.61 33.07 28.84
C ARG A 128 11.90 32.31 29.13
N PHE A 129 11.82 31.05 29.52
CA PHE A 129 12.96 30.19 29.79
C PHE A 129 13.86 30.03 28.56
N TRP A 130 13.29 29.82 27.37
CA TRP A 130 14.05 29.57 26.15
C TRP A 130 14.57 30.85 25.43
N ARG A 131 14.41 32.05 26.00
CA ARG A 131 15.10 33.26 25.51
C ARG A 131 16.61 33.04 25.60
N SER A 132 17.41 33.71 24.77
CA SER A 132 18.86 33.47 24.54
C SER A 132 19.71 33.35 25.82
N GLY A 133 20.76 32.49 25.75
CA GLY A 133 21.75 32.32 26.80
C GLY A 133 22.54 31.02 26.65
N ARG A 134 23.85 31.04 26.98
CA ARG A 134 24.75 29.87 26.87
C ARG A 134 24.25 28.70 27.71
N ARG A 135 23.81 28.94 28.97
CA ARG A 135 23.29 27.90 29.88
C ARG A 135 22.10 27.17 29.28
N ARG A 136 21.19 27.87 28.61
CA ARG A 136 19.98 27.29 28.01
C ARG A 136 20.27 26.45 26.77
N ARG A 137 21.32 26.79 26.01
CA ARG A 137 21.85 25.92 24.92
C ARG A 137 22.41 24.62 25.47
N ILE A 138 23.14 24.69 26.60
CA ILE A 138 23.65 23.51 27.29
C ILE A 138 22.49 22.62 27.78
N VAL A 139 21.47 23.21 28.44
CA VAL A 139 20.29 22.45 28.89
C VAL A 139 19.57 21.78 27.71
N ALA A 140 19.41 22.47 26.58
CA ALA A 140 18.80 21.86 25.40
C ALA A 140 19.67 20.72 24.83
N ALA A 141 20.99 20.88 24.80
CA ALA A 141 21.91 19.82 24.35
C ALA A 141 21.86 18.59 25.28
N VAL A 142 21.85 18.80 26.61
CA VAL A 142 21.68 17.73 27.59
C VAL A 142 20.33 17.01 27.40
N ALA A 143 19.24 17.77 27.21
CA ALA A 143 17.91 17.17 26.96
C ALA A 143 17.91 16.33 25.68
N VAL A 144 18.56 16.75 24.61
CA VAL A 144 18.72 15.96 23.38
C VAL A 144 19.59 14.70 23.63
N ALA A 145 20.65 14.81 24.41
CA ALA A 145 21.48 13.64 24.77
C ALA A 145 20.68 12.62 25.60
N VAL A 146 19.88 13.08 26.57
CA VAL A 146 18.94 12.22 27.33
C VAL A 146 17.93 11.58 26.36
N ALA A 147 17.35 12.36 25.44
CA ALA A 147 16.43 11.83 24.43
C ALA A 147 17.08 10.76 23.56
N ALA A 148 18.36 10.88 23.21
CA ALA A 148 19.09 9.86 22.45
C ALA A 148 19.20 8.54 23.23
N ILE A 149 19.50 8.61 24.53
CA ILE A 149 19.53 7.41 25.39
C ILE A 149 18.14 6.77 25.48
N VAL A 150 17.08 7.59 25.67
CA VAL A 150 15.69 7.10 25.75
C VAL A 150 15.27 6.47 24.41
N ALA A 151 15.63 7.08 23.28
CA ALA A 151 15.33 6.56 21.94
C ALA A 151 16.05 5.23 21.66
N TRP A 152 17.30 5.10 22.09
CA TRP A 152 18.01 3.81 22.01
C TRP A 152 17.34 2.72 22.87
N ARG A 153 16.93 3.07 24.10
CA ARG A 153 16.15 2.13 24.95
C ARG A 153 14.81 1.78 24.31
N LEU A 154 14.19 2.72 23.62
CA LEU A 154 12.94 2.50 22.88
C LEU A 154 13.14 1.50 21.74
N SER A 155 14.23 1.61 20.93
CA SER A 155 14.49 0.66 19.85
C SER A 155 14.65 -0.76 20.39
N VAL A 156 15.41 -0.95 21.47
CA VAL A 156 15.57 -2.26 22.13
C VAL A 156 14.23 -2.78 22.66
N ALA A 157 13.39 -1.92 23.27
CA ALA A 157 12.08 -2.33 23.76
C ALA A 157 11.13 -2.74 22.63
N VAL A 158 11.19 -2.08 21.48
CA VAL A 158 10.41 -2.43 20.28
C VAL A 158 10.86 -3.80 19.74
N GLU A 159 12.16 -4.06 19.60
CA GLU A 159 12.70 -5.36 19.15
C GLU A 159 12.28 -6.51 20.07
N LEU A 160 12.29 -6.28 21.39
CA LEU A 160 11.89 -7.27 22.38
C LEU A 160 10.38 -7.39 22.63
N GLY A 161 9.56 -6.56 21.98
CA GLY A 161 8.10 -6.57 22.12
C GLY A 161 7.61 -6.16 23.51
N LEU A 162 8.33 -5.31 24.25
CA LEU A 162 8.04 -4.92 25.63
C LEU A 162 6.96 -3.81 25.71
N GLY A 163 5.72 -4.14 25.35
CA GLY A 163 4.63 -3.20 25.11
C GLY A 163 4.44 -2.09 26.14
N SER A 164 4.44 -2.38 27.45
CA SER A 164 4.29 -1.35 28.49
C SER A 164 5.49 -0.40 28.55
N GLN A 165 6.72 -0.89 28.36
CA GLN A 165 7.92 -0.07 28.35
C GLN A 165 7.95 0.86 27.13
N ILE A 166 7.51 0.38 25.96
CA ILE A 166 7.40 1.19 24.73
C ILE A 166 6.56 2.44 25.00
N LEU A 167 5.38 2.29 25.61
CA LEU A 167 4.50 3.43 25.91
C LEU A 167 5.15 4.46 26.84
N TRP A 168 5.82 4.01 27.89
CA TRP A 168 6.52 4.92 28.82
C TRP A 168 7.68 5.66 28.16
N LEU A 169 8.47 4.98 27.31
CA LEU A 169 9.59 5.59 26.61
C LEU A 169 9.14 6.58 25.54
N ILE A 170 8.08 6.28 24.79
CA ILE A 170 7.43 7.24 23.89
C ILE A 170 6.93 8.44 24.68
N GLY A 171 6.22 8.21 25.80
CA GLY A 171 5.74 9.29 26.67
C GLY A 171 6.88 10.21 27.15
N ALA A 172 8.01 9.64 27.55
CA ALA A 172 9.18 10.41 27.96
C ALA A 172 9.75 11.28 26.81
N LEU A 173 9.86 10.73 25.58
CA LEU A 173 10.30 11.47 24.40
C LEU A 173 9.32 12.58 24.02
N VAL A 174 8.02 12.31 24.08
CA VAL A 174 6.98 13.32 23.82
C VAL A 174 7.08 14.44 24.84
N VAL A 175 7.21 14.16 26.14
CA VAL A 175 7.37 15.17 27.20
C VAL A 175 8.63 16.00 26.95
N LEU A 176 9.77 15.37 26.65
CA LEU A 176 11.01 16.09 26.31
C LEU A 176 10.82 16.98 25.09
N GLY A 177 10.16 16.49 24.05
CA GLY A 177 9.84 17.26 22.84
C GLY A 177 8.95 18.48 23.16
N VAL A 178 7.90 18.30 23.96
CA VAL A 178 7.01 19.39 24.39
C VAL A 178 7.76 20.46 25.21
N LEU A 179 8.65 20.04 26.11
CA LEU A 179 9.49 20.97 26.88
C LEU A 179 10.45 21.76 26.01
N LEU A 180 10.85 21.23 24.87
CA LEU A 180 11.78 21.87 23.90
C LEU A 180 11.06 22.71 22.85
N ILE A 181 9.72 22.82 22.86
CA ILE A 181 8.97 23.72 21.98
C ILE A 181 9.48 25.17 22.22
N GLY A 182 9.86 25.86 21.16
CA GLY A 182 10.57 27.14 21.18
C GLY A 182 12.09 27.03 20.97
N LYS A 183 12.65 25.81 20.94
CA LYS A 183 14.03 25.51 20.54
C LYS A 183 14.03 24.60 19.32
N ARG A 184 13.77 25.20 18.15
CA ARG A 184 13.50 24.53 16.87
C ARG A 184 14.42 23.32 16.61
N TRP A 185 15.73 23.49 16.72
CA TRP A 185 16.69 22.41 16.44
C TRP A 185 16.64 21.29 17.47
N ALA A 186 16.47 21.62 18.76
CA ALA A 186 16.37 20.62 19.80
C ALA A 186 15.05 19.86 19.72
N PHE A 187 13.93 20.54 19.43
CA PHE A 187 12.64 19.92 19.17
C PHE A 187 12.73 18.95 17.99
N ALA A 188 13.26 19.41 16.84
CA ALA A 188 13.40 18.58 15.64
C ALA A 188 14.33 17.38 15.89
N ALA A 189 15.42 17.55 16.68
CA ALA A 189 16.29 16.45 17.05
C ALA A 189 15.56 15.40 17.90
N VAL A 190 14.78 15.81 18.92
CA VAL A 190 13.99 14.86 19.73
C VAL A 190 12.94 14.17 18.90
N PHE A 191 12.28 14.87 17.96
CA PHE A 191 11.32 14.28 17.04
C PHE A 191 11.99 13.24 16.12
N ALA A 192 13.18 13.53 15.55
CA ALA A 192 13.94 12.57 14.77
C ALA A 192 14.35 11.34 15.60
N LEU A 193 14.79 11.55 16.83
CA LEU A 193 15.14 10.46 17.76
C LEU A 193 13.94 9.60 18.12
N LEU A 194 12.75 10.19 18.26
CA LEU A 194 11.50 9.47 18.46
C LEU A 194 11.17 8.58 17.25
N MET A 195 11.24 9.11 16.03
CA MET A 195 11.03 8.33 14.81
C MET A 195 12.07 7.19 14.68
N LEU A 196 13.34 7.46 14.93
CA LEU A 196 14.40 6.46 14.86
C LEU A 196 14.22 5.36 15.91
N GLY A 197 13.95 5.72 17.16
CA GLY A 197 13.73 4.75 18.23
C GLY A 197 12.46 3.93 18.08
N HIS A 198 11.43 4.50 17.43
CA HIS A 198 10.15 3.82 17.24
C HIS A 198 10.01 3.21 15.83
N GLY A 199 10.94 2.34 15.47
CA GLY A 199 10.94 1.58 14.21
C GLY A 199 11.89 2.11 13.13
N GLY A 200 12.43 3.34 13.26
CA GLY A 200 13.32 3.90 12.25
C GLY A 200 14.66 3.15 12.14
N LEU A 201 15.23 2.70 13.25
CA LEU A 201 16.49 1.93 13.21
C LEU A 201 16.28 0.59 12.50
N SER A 202 15.25 -0.18 12.87
CA SER A 202 14.94 -1.45 12.21
C SER A 202 14.59 -1.27 10.72
N THR A 203 13.93 -0.17 10.37
CA THR A 203 13.66 0.19 8.98
C THR A 203 14.94 0.45 8.19
N LEU A 204 15.92 1.14 8.78
CA LEU A 204 17.24 1.35 8.16
C LEU A 204 18.04 0.06 8.06
N GLU A 205 18.00 -0.80 9.07
CA GLU A 205 18.65 -2.10 9.06
C GLU A 205 18.11 -2.99 7.94
N THR A 206 16.79 -3.04 7.76
CA THR A 206 16.14 -3.77 6.64
C THR A 206 16.60 -3.24 5.28
N SER A 207 16.78 -1.91 5.13
CA SER A 207 17.30 -1.33 3.89
C SER A 207 18.76 -1.73 3.64
N VAL A 208 19.60 -1.72 4.70
CA VAL A 208 21.01 -2.14 4.59
C VAL A 208 21.14 -3.63 4.30
N ALA A 209 20.24 -4.47 4.83
CA ALA A 209 20.20 -5.91 4.55
C ALA A 209 19.81 -6.23 3.09
N GLY A 210 19.16 -5.29 2.38
CA GLY A 210 18.75 -5.48 1.00
C GLY A 210 17.47 -6.29 0.83
N ASP A 211 16.73 -6.54 1.92
CA ASP A 211 15.48 -7.32 1.91
C ASP A 211 14.28 -6.54 1.35
N ARG A 212 14.52 -5.31 0.91
CA ARG A 212 13.51 -4.39 0.43
C ARG A 212 13.88 -3.81 -0.92
N SER A 213 12.89 -3.60 -1.74
CA SER A 213 13.02 -2.87 -2.99
C SER A 213 11.82 -1.97 -3.22
N ARG A 214 11.99 -0.96 -4.04
CA ARG A 214 10.93 -0.02 -4.40
C ARG A 214 10.88 0.17 -5.89
N SER A 215 9.66 0.27 -6.39
CA SER A 215 9.35 0.72 -7.74
C SER A 215 8.37 1.90 -7.67
N TYR A 216 7.90 2.39 -8.83
CA TYR A 216 6.81 3.37 -8.89
C TYR A 216 5.46 2.80 -8.43
N PHE A 217 5.31 1.47 -8.42
CA PHE A 217 4.08 0.78 -8.02
C PHE A 217 4.02 0.48 -6.53
N GLY A 218 5.17 0.53 -5.82
CA GLY A 218 5.19 0.39 -4.38
C GLY A 218 6.50 -0.12 -3.78
N VAL A 219 6.42 -0.46 -2.51
CA VAL A 219 7.54 -0.99 -1.72
C VAL A 219 7.32 -2.47 -1.49
N TYR A 220 8.28 -3.27 -1.90
CA TYR A 220 8.29 -4.72 -1.74
C TYR A 220 9.29 -5.13 -0.67
N SER A 221 8.93 -6.15 0.10
CA SER A 221 9.84 -6.80 1.05
C SER A 221 9.78 -8.31 0.85
N VAL A 222 10.95 -8.93 0.79
CA VAL A 222 11.10 -10.38 0.72
C VAL A 222 11.68 -10.85 2.04
N GLN A 223 10.99 -11.76 2.73
CA GLN A 223 11.42 -12.24 4.04
C GLN A 223 11.22 -13.75 4.15
N ASP A 224 12.19 -14.42 4.75
CA ASP A 224 12.14 -15.84 5.06
C ASP A 224 11.65 -16.01 6.51
N SER A 225 10.52 -16.72 6.68
CA SER A 225 9.94 -16.99 7.99
C SER A 225 9.09 -18.26 7.98
N GLY A 226 9.23 -19.09 9.00
CA GLY A 226 8.43 -20.31 9.13
C GLY A 226 8.64 -21.31 7.99
N GLY A 227 9.86 -21.41 7.44
CA GLY A 227 10.16 -22.30 6.31
C GLY A 227 9.60 -21.82 4.96
N MET A 228 9.09 -20.60 4.88
CA MET A 228 8.56 -19.99 3.68
C MET A 228 9.24 -18.64 3.38
N ARG A 229 9.46 -18.36 2.10
CA ARG A 229 9.80 -17.05 1.58
C ARG A 229 8.52 -16.31 1.21
N ARG A 230 8.36 -15.08 1.70
CA ARG A 230 7.15 -14.26 1.50
C ARG A 230 7.50 -12.99 0.77
N LEU A 231 6.65 -12.62 -0.20
CA LEU A 231 6.63 -11.31 -0.84
C LEU A 231 5.50 -10.48 -0.22
N THR A 232 5.86 -9.34 0.35
CA THR A 232 4.87 -8.35 0.81
C THR A 232 5.00 -7.07 0.00
N HIS A 233 3.88 -6.46 -0.33
CA HIS A 233 3.77 -5.15 -0.95
C HIS A 233 3.08 -4.20 0.03
N GLY A 234 3.83 -3.26 0.60
CA GLY A 234 3.36 -2.49 1.72
C GLY A 234 3.06 -3.39 2.93
N THR A 235 1.79 -3.51 3.31
CA THR A 235 1.32 -4.36 4.41
C THR A 235 0.65 -5.66 3.95
N THR A 236 0.51 -5.87 2.65
CA THR A 236 -0.24 -7.00 2.07
C THR A 236 0.70 -8.06 1.53
N MET A 237 0.42 -9.32 1.86
CA MET A 237 1.13 -10.46 1.31
C MET A 237 0.65 -10.72 -0.12
N HIS A 238 1.59 -10.68 -1.08
CA HIS A 238 1.35 -10.95 -2.50
C HIS A 238 1.77 -12.35 -2.94
N GLY A 239 2.12 -13.20 -2.01
CA GLY A 239 2.44 -14.59 -2.23
C GLY A 239 3.57 -15.08 -1.34
N GLN A 240 3.73 -16.39 -1.32
CA GLN A 240 4.79 -17.06 -0.56
C GLN A 240 5.17 -18.37 -1.24
N GLN A 241 6.36 -18.88 -0.94
CA GLN A 241 6.88 -20.13 -1.46
C GLN A 241 7.56 -20.91 -0.34
N TRP A 242 7.33 -22.23 -0.31
CA TRP A 242 8.06 -23.13 0.59
C TRP A 242 9.54 -23.18 0.19
N LEU A 243 10.42 -23.05 1.17
CA LEU A 243 11.87 -23.20 0.97
C LEU A 243 12.30 -24.67 0.89
N GLU A 244 11.48 -25.57 1.43
CA GLU A 244 11.70 -27.02 1.35
C GLU A 244 11.51 -27.51 -0.09
N PRO A 245 12.53 -28.17 -0.72
CA PRO A 245 12.47 -28.56 -2.13
C PRO A 245 11.28 -29.46 -2.48
N GLY A 246 10.85 -30.35 -1.58
CA GLY A 246 9.71 -31.24 -1.78
C GLY A 246 8.35 -30.53 -1.81
N ARG A 247 8.27 -29.30 -1.26
CA ARG A 247 7.05 -28.48 -1.17
C ARG A 247 7.12 -27.22 -2.04
N SER A 248 8.26 -26.89 -2.62
CA SER A 248 8.52 -25.61 -3.31
C SER A 248 7.59 -25.33 -4.49
N LYS A 249 7.01 -26.39 -5.12
CA LYS A 249 6.05 -26.28 -6.23
C LYS A 249 4.59 -26.35 -5.78
N GLY A 250 4.34 -26.60 -4.49
CA GLY A 250 2.99 -26.66 -3.94
C GLY A 250 2.32 -25.28 -3.93
N PRO A 251 0.99 -25.23 -4.14
CA PRO A 251 0.26 -23.99 -4.08
C PRO A 251 0.31 -23.41 -2.67
N THR A 252 0.39 -22.08 -2.60
CA THR A 252 0.48 -21.32 -1.35
C THR A 252 -0.48 -20.14 -1.36
N ALA A 253 -0.62 -19.44 -0.24
CA ALA A 253 -1.52 -18.31 -0.05
C ALA A 253 -2.96 -18.66 -0.47
N TYR A 254 -3.60 -17.82 -1.24
CA TYR A 254 -4.99 -17.94 -1.68
C TYR A 254 -5.15 -18.73 -3.00
N TYR A 255 -4.12 -19.51 -3.39
CA TYR A 255 -4.12 -20.31 -4.63
C TYR A 255 -4.21 -21.83 -4.38
N GLY A 256 -4.69 -22.22 -3.21
CA GLY A 256 -4.85 -23.65 -2.86
C GLY A 256 -5.74 -24.41 -3.85
N TYR A 257 -5.64 -25.75 -3.86
CA TYR A 257 -6.46 -26.61 -4.74
C TYR A 257 -7.98 -26.47 -4.52
N ARG A 258 -8.40 -25.92 -3.39
CA ARG A 258 -9.81 -25.65 -3.05
C ARG A 258 -10.27 -24.25 -3.47
N SER A 259 -9.33 -23.37 -3.86
CA SER A 259 -9.65 -22.02 -4.32
C SER A 259 -10.32 -22.07 -5.70
N GLY A 260 -11.04 -20.98 -6.05
CA GLY A 260 -11.64 -20.89 -7.37
C GLY A 260 -10.60 -20.96 -8.50
N ALA A 261 -9.42 -20.32 -8.31
CA ALA A 261 -8.32 -20.40 -9.27
C ALA A 261 -7.78 -21.83 -9.38
N GLY A 262 -7.53 -22.51 -8.25
CA GLY A 262 -7.04 -23.88 -8.25
C GLY A 262 -7.98 -24.85 -8.97
N ILE A 263 -9.28 -24.76 -8.71
CA ILE A 263 -10.31 -25.59 -9.35
C ILE A 263 -10.36 -25.32 -10.86
N ALA A 264 -10.44 -24.05 -11.27
CA ALA A 264 -10.60 -23.69 -12.68
C ALA A 264 -9.37 -24.01 -13.51
N LEU A 265 -8.16 -23.81 -12.97
CA LEU A 265 -6.92 -24.18 -13.67
C LEU A 265 -6.74 -25.69 -13.72
N ALA A 266 -7.22 -26.43 -12.69
CA ALA A 266 -7.28 -27.88 -12.73
C ALA A 266 -8.31 -28.42 -13.76
N ASP A 267 -9.39 -27.68 -14.05
CA ASP A 267 -10.37 -27.98 -15.09
C ASP A 267 -9.90 -27.62 -16.50
N ALA A 268 -8.97 -26.66 -16.65
CA ALA A 268 -8.47 -26.21 -17.94
C ALA A 268 -7.93 -27.36 -18.79
N ALA A 269 -8.26 -27.37 -20.10
CA ALA A 269 -7.88 -28.44 -21.02
C ALA A 269 -6.35 -28.51 -21.22
N VAL A 270 -5.88 -29.70 -21.61
CA VAL A 270 -4.54 -29.87 -22.19
C VAL A 270 -4.44 -29.04 -23.47
N GLY A 271 -3.34 -28.31 -23.64
CA GLY A 271 -3.15 -27.41 -24.79
C GLY A 271 -3.86 -26.07 -24.70
N ALA A 272 -4.60 -25.78 -23.63
CA ALA A 272 -5.29 -24.51 -23.46
C ALA A 272 -4.32 -23.32 -23.36
N ASN A 273 -4.74 -22.16 -23.85
CA ASN A 273 -4.07 -20.88 -23.67
C ASN A 273 -4.56 -20.20 -22.38
N VAL A 274 -3.66 -19.93 -21.46
CA VAL A 274 -3.96 -19.35 -20.13
C VAL A 274 -3.33 -17.96 -20.02
N GLY A 275 -4.16 -16.94 -19.81
CA GLY A 275 -3.73 -15.57 -19.51
C GLY A 275 -3.92 -15.26 -18.03
N ILE A 276 -2.95 -14.60 -17.41
CA ILE A 276 -3.01 -14.20 -16.01
C ILE A 276 -2.60 -12.74 -15.89
N ALA A 277 -3.52 -11.89 -15.43
CA ALA A 277 -3.26 -10.52 -15.05
C ALA A 277 -2.80 -10.48 -13.60
N GLY A 278 -1.53 -10.12 -13.38
CA GLY A 278 -0.81 -10.20 -12.12
C GLY A 278 0.07 -11.45 -12.02
N LEU A 279 1.35 -11.26 -11.70
CA LEU A 279 2.30 -12.36 -11.52
C LEU A 279 2.45 -12.75 -10.06
N GLY A 280 2.54 -11.77 -9.15
CA GLY A 280 2.89 -12.02 -7.77
C GLY A 280 4.21 -12.79 -7.64
N VAL A 281 4.23 -13.88 -6.86
CA VAL A 281 5.39 -14.78 -6.78
C VAL A 281 5.37 -15.88 -7.85
N GLY A 282 4.33 -15.94 -8.70
CA GLY A 282 4.19 -16.94 -9.77
C GLY A 282 3.55 -18.26 -9.34
N THR A 283 2.89 -18.33 -8.21
CA THR A 283 2.31 -19.57 -7.64
C THR A 283 1.41 -20.31 -8.64
N LEU A 284 0.59 -19.59 -9.42
CA LEU A 284 -0.31 -20.20 -10.39
C LEU A 284 0.41 -20.96 -11.51
N ALA A 285 1.68 -20.65 -11.79
CA ALA A 285 2.46 -21.30 -12.83
C ALA A 285 2.52 -22.84 -12.66
N CYS A 286 2.46 -23.33 -11.42
CA CYS A 286 2.54 -24.77 -11.14
C CYS A 286 1.22 -25.54 -11.34
N TYR A 287 0.16 -24.86 -11.76
CA TYR A 287 -1.05 -25.53 -12.27
C TYR A 287 -0.97 -25.92 -13.75
N ARG A 288 0.11 -25.53 -14.45
CA ARG A 288 0.29 -25.79 -15.87
C ARG A 288 0.24 -27.28 -16.18
N LYS A 289 -0.52 -27.61 -17.23
CA LYS A 289 -0.59 -28.94 -17.83
C LYS A 289 0.20 -29.00 -19.13
N LEU A 290 0.43 -30.23 -19.61
CA LEU A 290 1.16 -30.47 -20.85
C LEU A 290 0.52 -29.75 -22.04
N GLY A 291 1.35 -29.08 -22.85
CA GLY A 291 0.93 -28.39 -24.07
C GLY A 291 0.23 -27.06 -23.86
N GLN A 292 -0.01 -26.65 -22.62
CA GLN A 292 -0.61 -25.33 -22.36
C GLN A 292 0.39 -24.20 -22.61
N ASN A 293 -0.09 -23.09 -23.18
CA ASN A 293 0.65 -21.84 -23.35
C ASN A 293 0.20 -20.85 -22.26
N TRP A 294 1.15 -20.31 -21.52
CA TRP A 294 0.87 -19.39 -20.42
C TRP A 294 1.43 -18.02 -20.70
N THR A 295 0.61 -16.98 -20.49
CA THR A 295 1.00 -15.57 -20.60
C THR A 295 0.68 -14.87 -19.27
N PHE A 296 1.67 -14.22 -18.68
CA PHE A 296 1.51 -13.36 -17.52
C PHE A 296 1.62 -11.90 -17.94
N PHE A 297 0.66 -11.09 -17.53
CA PHE A 297 0.66 -9.64 -17.66
C PHE A 297 1.02 -9.04 -16.32
N GLU A 298 2.16 -8.39 -16.21
CA GLU A 298 2.65 -7.81 -14.96
C GLU A 298 3.08 -6.37 -15.19
N ILE A 299 2.52 -5.46 -14.39
CA ILE A 299 2.80 -4.03 -14.56
C ILE A 299 4.17 -3.64 -14.00
N ASP A 300 4.67 -4.36 -12.99
CA ASP A 300 5.89 -4.01 -12.29
C ASP A 300 7.09 -4.90 -12.69
N PRO A 301 8.08 -4.32 -13.39
CA PRO A 301 9.30 -5.07 -13.71
C PRO A 301 10.05 -5.61 -12.49
N GLN A 302 9.87 -5.02 -11.31
CA GLN A 302 10.48 -5.50 -10.07
C GLN A 302 9.91 -6.85 -9.63
N VAL A 303 8.61 -7.05 -9.78
CA VAL A 303 7.94 -8.33 -9.51
C VAL A 303 8.46 -9.41 -10.46
N VAL A 304 8.59 -9.09 -11.75
CA VAL A 304 9.17 -10.00 -12.76
C VAL A 304 10.63 -10.36 -12.43
N ARG A 305 11.41 -9.41 -11.89
CA ARG A 305 12.80 -9.65 -11.49
C ARG A 305 12.91 -10.74 -10.43
N TYR A 306 12.04 -10.75 -9.42
CA TYR A 306 12.05 -11.79 -8.39
C TYR A 306 11.87 -13.22 -8.93
N SER A 307 11.13 -13.36 -10.01
CA SER A 307 11.01 -14.67 -10.69
C SER A 307 12.22 -14.98 -11.58
N ARG A 308 12.81 -13.97 -12.25
CA ARG A 308 13.96 -14.14 -13.15
C ARG A 308 15.26 -14.46 -12.42
N ASP A 309 15.52 -13.79 -11.28
CA ASP A 309 16.71 -14.05 -10.45
C ASP A 309 16.52 -15.22 -9.47
N ARG A 310 15.40 -15.95 -9.60
CA ARG A 310 15.05 -17.13 -8.81
C ARG A 310 14.88 -16.85 -7.31
N THR A 311 14.59 -15.61 -6.94
CA THR A 311 14.10 -15.31 -5.58
C THR A 311 12.86 -16.14 -5.30
N PHE A 312 11.92 -16.22 -6.26
CA PHE A 312 10.84 -17.21 -6.30
C PHE A 312 11.00 -18.09 -7.53
N THR A 313 10.85 -19.39 -7.37
CA THR A 313 11.22 -20.37 -8.41
C THR A 313 10.04 -20.93 -9.18
N PHE A 314 8.80 -20.59 -8.84
CA PHE A 314 7.58 -21.15 -9.46
C PHE A 314 7.61 -21.08 -11.00
N LEU A 315 7.92 -19.91 -11.58
CA LEU A 315 8.02 -19.77 -13.05
C LEU A 315 9.10 -20.66 -13.63
N ALA A 316 10.31 -20.59 -13.07
CA ALA A 316 11.46 -21.33 -13.58
C ALA A 316 11.27 -22.85 -13.47
N ASP A 317 10.57 -23.31 -12.43
CA ASP A 317 10.42 -24.73 -12.13
C ASP A 317 9.17 -25.36 -12.76
N CYS A 318 8.14 -24.55 -13.09
CA CYS A 318 6.86 -25.07 -13.57
C CYS A 318 6.51 -24.59 -14.98
N THR A 319 6.92 -23.37 -15.37
CA THR A 319 6.51 -22.76 -16.63
C THR A 319 7.63 -21.88 -17.20
N PRO A 320 8.86 -22.41 -17.41
CA PRO A 320 10.01 -21.62 -17.82
C PRO A 320 9.83 -20.91 -19.17
N GLU A 321 8.97 -21.42 -20.03
CA GLU A 321 8.63 -20.86 -21.35
C GLU A 321 7.43 -19.90 -21.32
N ALA A 322 6.89 -19.55 -20.16
CA ALA A 322 5.78 -18.61 -20.08
C ALA A 322 6.16 -17.26 -20.70
N ARG A 323 5.26 -16.73 -21.51
CA ARG A 323 5.37 -15.36 -22.02
C ARG A 323 5.09 -14.39 -20.88
N ILE A 324 5.96 -13.41 -20.67
CA ILE A 324 5.76 -12.33 -19.70
C ILE A 324 5.64 -11.02 -20.46
N VAL A 325 4.50 -10.34 -20.32
CA VAL A 325 4.19 -9.04 -20.91
C VAL A 325 4.24 -8.01 -19.77
N ILE A 326 5.16 -7.06 -19.90
CA ILE A 326 5.28 -5.98 -18.91
C ILE A 326 4.42 -4.81 -19.36
N GLY A 327 3.37 -4.52 -18.61
CA GLY A 327 2.43 -3.45 -18.91
C GLY A 327 1.13 -3.55 -18.10
N ASP A 328 0.25 -2.57 -18.30
CA ASP A 328 -1.10 -2.64 -17.76
C ASP A 328 -1.88 -3.77 -18.41
N ALA A 329 -2.35 -4.73 -17.60
CA ALA A 329 -2.97 -5.95 -18.10
C ALA A 329 -4.18 -5.68 -19.01
N ARG A 330 -4.98 -4.65 -18.72
CA ARG A 330 -6.14 -4.29 -19.56
C ARG A 330 -5.71 -3.75 -20.91
N LEU A 331 -4.69 -2.88 -20.93
CA LEU A 331 -4.17 -2.32 -22.18
C LEU A 331 -3.51 -3.39 -23.03
N GLU A 332 -2.68 -4.23 -22.42
CA GLU A 332 -2.01 -5.33 -23.13
C GLU A 332 -3.01 -6.37 -23.66
N LEU A 333 -4.06 -6.71 -22.88
CA LEU A 333 -5.14 -7.60 -23.33
C LEU A 333 -5.96 -6.99 -24.48
N ALA A 334 -6.04 -5.67 -24.57
CA ALA A 334 -6.69 -4.99 -25.69
C ALA A 334 -5.91 -5.14 -27.02
N GLU A 335 -4.61 -5.37 -26.96
CA GLU A 335 -3.75 -5.61 -28.14
C GLU A 335 -3.73 -7.10 -28.55
N GLU A 336 -4.10 -8.03 -27.66
CA GLU A 336 -4.15 -9.45 -28.00
C GLU A 336 -5.24 -9.73 -29.05
N PRO A 337 -5.04 -10.72 -29.95
CA PRO A 337 -6.08 -11.15 -30.87
C PRO A 337 -7.36 -11.60 -30.16
N ALA A 338 -8.51 -11.44 -30.79
CA ALA A 338 -9.76 -11.94 -30.22
C ALA A 338 -9.70 -13.48 -30.05
N GLY A 339 -10.21 -13.98 -28.94
CA GLY A 339 -10.25 -15.41 -28.67
C GLY A 339 -8.90 -16.06 -28.31
N SER A 340 -7.90 -15.25 -27.90
CA SER A 340 -6.55 -15.73 -27.60
C SER A 340 -6.47 -16.64 -26.38
N PHE A 341 -7.40 -16.56 -25.44
CA PHE A 341 -7.32 -17.27 -24.15
C PHE A 341 -8.54 -18.16 -23.91
N ASP A 342 -8.27 -19.37 -23.44
CA ASP A 342 -9.30 -20.32 -22.98
C ASP A 342 -9.61 -20.11 -21.50
N VAL A 343 -8.62 -19.64 -20.72
CA VAL A 343 -8.77 -19.22 -19.33
C VAL A 343 -8.06 -17.90 -19.16
N LEU A 344 -8.75 -16.92 -18.58
CA LEU A 344 -8.20 -15.63 -18.21
C LEU A 344 -8.42 -15.38 -16.72
N VAL A 345 -7.36 -15.12 -15.98
CA VAL A 345 -7.38 -14.86 -14.53
C VAL A 345 -7.05 -13.40 -14.28
N ILE A 346 -7.92 -12.69 -13.57
CA ILE A 346 -7.69 -11.32 -13.12
C ILE A 346 -7.37 -11.34 -11.63
N ASP A 347 -6.10 -11.16 -11.32
CA ASP A 347 -5.54 -11.21 -9.96
C ASP A 347 -4.48 -10.10 -9.76
N ALA A 348 -4.76 -8.92 -10.27
CA ALA A 348 -3.90 -7.76 -10.16
C ALA A 348 -4.32 -6.88 -8.98
N PHE A 349 -3.48 -6.82 -7.95
CA PHE A 349 -3.69 -6.00 -6.76
C PHE A 349 -2.49 -5.09 -6.52
N THR A 350 -2.74 -3.85 -6.10
CA THR A 350 -1.72 -2.94 -5.60
C THR A 350 -1.93 -2.77 -4.10
N SER A 351 -1.11 -3.45 -3.28
CA SER A 351 -1.36 -3.57 -1.83
C SER A 351 -2.79 -4.12 -1.59
N ASP A 352 -3.59 -3.52 -0.69
CA ASP A 352 -4.98 -3.93 -0.42
C ASP A 352 -6.01 -3.33 -1.41
N ALA A 353 -5.56 -2.62 -2.46
CA ALA A 353 -6.45 -1.98 -3.43
C ALA A 353 -6.48 -2.74 -4.76
N ILE A 354 -7.69 -2.95 -5.29
CA ILE A 354 -7.86 -3.38 -6.69
C ILE A 354 -7.82 -2.14 -7.58
N PRO A 355 -7.03 -2.15 -8.66
CA PRO A 355 -7.11 -1.11 -9.68
C PRO A 355 -8.53 -1.07 -10.27
N MET A 356 -9.29 -0.03 -9.94
CA MET A 356 -10.72 0.05 -10.34
C MET A 356 -10.94 -0.08 -11.85
N HIS A 357 -10.00 0.39 -12.67
CA HIS A 357 -10.06 0.30 -14.13
C HIS A 357 -10.04 -1.15 -14.67
N LEU A 358 -9.64 -2.14 -13.85
CA LEU A 358 -9.73 -3.56 -14.19
C LEU A 358 -11.11 -4.16 -13.89
N LEU A 359 -11.96 -3.46 -13.14
CA LEU A 359 -13.30 -3.89 -12.75
C LEU A 359 -14.38 -2.90 -13.26
N THR A 360 -14.25 -2.46 -14.50
CA THR A 360 -15.25 -1.65 -15.19
C THR A 360 -15.93 -2.45 -16.29
N ARG A 361 -17.08 -1.98 -16.76
CA ARG A 361 -17.79 -2.59 -17.87
C ARG A 361 -16.90 -2.67 -19.12
N GLU A 362 -16.16 -1.62 -19.40
CA GLU A 362 -15.24 -1.52 -20.53
C GLU A 362 -14.08 -2.53 -20.42
N ALA A 363 -13.56 -2.77 -19.21
CA ALA A 363 -12.57 -3.83 -18.97
C ALA A 363 -13.16 -5.22 -19.24
N PHE A 364 -14.40 -5.48 -18.79
CA PHE A 364 -15.09 -6.76 -19.02
C PHE A 364 -15.40 -6.99 -20.51
N GLU A 365 -15.63 -5.94 -21.30
CA GLU A 365 -15.73 -6.04 -22.76
C GLU A 365 -14.38 -6.45 -23.38
N THR A 366 -13.25 -5.88 -22.90
CA THR A 366 -11.91 -6.28 -23.31
C THR A 366 -11.63 -7.75 -22.97
N TYR A 367 -11.96 -8.20 -21.77
CA TYR A 367 -11.80 -9.61 -21.36
C TYR A 367 -12.67 -10.54 -22.18
N ARG A 368 -13.91 -10.14 -22.47
CA ARG A 368 -14.82 -10.88 -23.35
C ARG A 368 -14.21 -11.07 -24.74
N ARG A 369 -13.63 -10.03 -25.33
CA ARG A 369 -12.98 -10.10 -26.63
C ARG A 369 -11.76 -11.03 -26.62
N ALA A 370 -10.93 -10.96 -25.58
CA ALA A 370 -9.70 -11.75 -25.47
C ALA A 370 -9.96 -13.25 -25.22
N LEU A 371 -11.11 -13.60 -24.63
CA LEU A 371 -11.50 -14.98 -24.38
C LEU A 371 -12.05 -15.66 -25.62
N SER A 372 -11.73 -16.96 -25.78
CA SER A 372 -12.38 -17.85 -26.73
C SER A 372 -13.89 -17.98 -26.42
N ASP A 373 -14.67 -18.52 -27.36
CA ASP A 373 -16.13 -18.59 -27.20
C ASP A 373 -16.54 -19.46 -26.01
N ASP A 374 -15.79 -20.49 -25.68
CA ASP A 374 -15.97 -21.37 -24.51
C ASP A 374 -15.01 -21.02 -23.37
N GLY A 375 -14.43 -19.83 -23.41
CA GLY A 375 -13.45 -19.36 -22.44
C GLY A 375 -14.04 -19.06 -21.05
N LEU A 376 -13.17 -19.14 -20.04
CA LEU A 376 -13.50 -18.89 -18.64
C LEU A 376 -12.71 -17.68 -18.12
N LEU A 377 -13.42 -16.68 -17.59
CA LEU A 377 -12.85 -15.56 -16.84
C LEU A 377 -12.91 -15.88 -15.35
N LEU A 378 -11.79 -15.69 -14.66
CA LEU A 378 -11.72 -15.77 -13.21
C LEU A 378 -11.34 -14.41 -12.63
N VAL A 379 -12.07 -13.95 -11.65
CA VAL A 379 -11.80 -12.68 -10.97
C VAL A 379 -11.59 -12.94 -9.49
N HIS A 380 -10.44 -12.57 -8.98
CA HIS A 380 -10.15 -12.59 -7.54
C HIS A 380 -10.85 -11.42 -6.87
N VAL A 381 -11.70 -11.70 -5.87
CA VAL A 381 -12.50 -10.67 -5.18
C VAL A 381 -12.24 -10.62 -3.68
N SER A 382 -11.28 -11.40 -3.17
CA SER A 382 -10.87 -11.30 -1.77
C SER A 382 -10.31 -9.92 -1.49
N ASN A 383 -10.91 -9.22 -0.55
CA ASN A 383 -10.38 -7.95 -0.08
C ASN A 383 -10.75 -7.75 1.40
N ARG A 384 -9.85 -7.13 2.14
CA ARG A 384 -9.98 -6.94 3.58
C ARG A 384 -10.99 -5.85 3.94
N PHE A 385 -11.05 -4.80 3.14
CA PHE A 385 -11.77 -3.56 3.44
C PHE A 385 -12.98 -3.32 2.53
N ILE A 386 -13.03 -3.98 1.38
CA ILE A 386 -14.00 -3.72 0.31
C ILE A 386 -14.68 -5.04 -0.06
N ASP A 387 -16.01 -5.05 -0.13
CA ASP A 387 -16.77 -6.16 -0.68
C ASP A 387 -16.94 -5.97 -2.20
N LEU A 388 -16.10 -6.67 -2.97
CA LEU A 388 -16.09 -6.56 -4.43
C LEU A 388 -17.10 -7.47 -5.12
N ALA A 389 -17.56 -8.51 -4.45
CA ALA A 389 -18.46 -9.48 -5.06
C ALA A 389 -19.78 -8.86 -5.58
N PRO A 390 -20.45 -7.92 -4.87
CA PRO A 390 -21.62 -7.23 -5.41
C PRO A 390 -21.33 -6.39 -6.67
N MET A 391 -20.09 -5.84 -6.78
CA MET A 391 -19.69 -5.08 -7.97
C MET A 391 -19.51 -5.99 -9.18
N VAL A 392 -18.79 -7.12 -9.00
CA VAL A 392 -18.63 -8.12 -10.07
C VAL A 392 -19.99 -8.71 -10.44
N SER A 393 -20.91 -8.90 -9.48
CA SER A 393 -22.30 -9.30 -9.76
C SER A 393 -23.03 -8.30 -10.68
N ALA A 394 -22.87 -6.98 -10.44
CA ALA A 394 -23.44 -5.95 -11.29
C ALA A 394 -22.82 -5.95 -12.71
N LEU A 395 -21.50 -6.15 -12.81
CA LEU A 395 -20.80 -6.28 -14.09
C LEU A 395 -21.23 -7.53 -14.87
N THR A 396 -21.47 -8.63 -14.16
CA THR A 396 -22.01 -9.89 -14.71
C THR A 396 -23.35 -9.66 -15.39
N GLN A 397 -24.28 -8.99 -14.70
CA GLN A 397 -25.59 -8.68 -15.25
C GLN A 397 -25.52 -7.71 -16.44
N ALA A 398 -24.75 -6.63 -16.29
CA ALA A 398 -24.60 -5.62 -17.34
C ALA A 398 -23.99 -6.20 -18.63
N GLY A 399 -23.06 -7.14 -18.50
CA GLY A 399 -22.37 -7.79 -19.61
C GLY A 399 -23.04 -9.06 -20.14
N GLY A 400 -24.14 -9.55 -19.54
CA GLY A 400 -24.78 -10.82 -19.93
C GLY A 400 -23.84 -12.02 -19.75
N TRP A 401 -23.10 -12.09 -18.66
CA TRP A 401 -22.29 -13.21 -18.28
C TRP A 401 -23.06 -14.21 -17.40
N HIS A 402 -22.72 -15.50 -17.52
CA HIS A 402 -23.08 -16.51 -16.55
C HIS A 402 -21.96 -16.66 -15.55
N ALA A 403 -22.27 -16.74 -14.25
CA ALA A 403 -21.22 -16.73 -13.24
C ALA A 403 -21.57 -17.51 -11.98
N ARG A 404 -20.53 -17.98 -11.28
CA ARG A 404 -20.58 -18.59 -9.94
C ARG A 404 -19.44 -18.07 -9.08
N MET A 405 -19.67 -18.08 -7.78
CA MET A 405 -18.70 -17.66 -6.78
C MET A 405 -18.14 -18.87 -6.02
N ARG A 406 -16.84 -18.94 -5.85
CA ARG A 406 -16.19 -19.91 -4.98
C ARG A 406 -15.61 -19.19 -3.77
N ARG A 407 -16.10 -19.58 -2.59
CA ARG A 407 -15.57 -19.13 -1.29
C ARG A 407 -14.80 -20.28 -0.67
N ASP A 408 -13.47 -20.13 -0.58
CA ASP A 408 -12.63 -21.07 0.16
C ASP A 408 -12.44 -20.52 1.58
N ILE A 409 -13.44 -20.78 2.43
CA ILE A 409 -13.51 -20.35 3.83
C ILE A 409 -13.28 -21.53 4.76
N GLY A 410 -12.77 -21.29 5.96
CA GLY A 410 -12.50 -22.30 6.98
C GLY A 410 -11.05 -22.27 7.45
N ASN A 411 -10.59 -23.36 8.08
CA ASN A 411 -9.18 -23.51 8.47
C ASN A 411 -8.38 -24.02 7.27
N PRO A 412 -7.68 -23.15 6.54
CA PRO A 412 -6.83 -23.59 5.45
C PRO A 412 -5.64 -24.39 6.01
N PRO A 413 -5.10 -25.38 5.26
CA PRO A 413 -3.83 -26.01 5.58
C PRO A 413 -2.70 -24.98 5.72
N GLU A 414 -1.62 -25.39 6.39
CA GLU A 414 -0.42 -24.57 6.54
C GLU A 414 0.07 -24.03 5.19
N GLY A 415 0.36 -22.72 5.15
CA GLY A 415 0.80 -22.05 3.93
C GLY A 415 -0.32 -21.63 2.98
N LEU A 416 -1.59 -21.96 3.28
CA LEU A 416 -2.75 -21.53 2.50
C LEU A 416 -3.56 -20.46 3.27
N SER A 417 -4.38 -19.72 2.53
CA SER A 417 -5.28 -18.70 3.05
C SER A 417 -6.66 -18.83 2.42
N ALA A 418 -7.68 -18.35 3.11
CA ALA A 418 -9.02 -18.20 2.56
C ALA A 418 -9.02 -17.31 1.32
N SER A 419 -9.94 -17.57 0.38
CA SER A 419 -10.05 -16.77 -0.85
C SER A 419 -11.46 -16.79 -1.43
N ASP A 420 -11.82 -15.69 -2.09
CA ASP A 420 -13.08 -15.52 -2.81
C ASP A 420 -12.78 -15.28 -4.29
N TRP A 421 -13.36 -16.10 -5.16
CA TRP A 421 -13.19 -16.04 -6.61
C TRP A 421 -14.53 -16.09 -7.31
N ILE A 422 -14.67 -15.35 -8.40
CA ILE A 422 -15.83 -15.43 -9.28
C ILE A 422 -15.38 -15.94 -10.63
N ALA A 423 -16.03 -17.02 -11.08
CA ALA A 423 -15.87 -17.58 -12.42
C ALA A 423 -17.01 -17.07 -13.31
N LEU A 424 -16.67 -16.58 -14.49
CA LEU A 424 -17.62 -16.05 -15.47
C LEU A 424 -17.38 -16.68 -16.84
N ALA A 425 -18.46 -16.94 -17.58
CA ALA A 425 -18.41 -17.44 -18.95
C ALA A 425 -19.52 -16.83 -19.81
N ARG A 426 -19.37 -16.91 -21.14
CA ARG A 426 -20.39 -16.43 -22.08
C ARG A 426 -21.63 -17.32 -22.09
N SER A 427 -21.48 -18.61 -21.78
CA SER A 427 -22.56 -19.59 -21.79
C SER A 427 -22.75 -20.23 -20.43
N GLU A 428 -24.01 -20.51 -20.07
CA GLU A 428 -24.35 -21.25 -18.87
C GLU A 428 -23.73 -22.64 -18.87
N GLY A 429 -23.74 -23.33 -20.03
CA GLY A 429 -23.15 -24.66 -20.16
C GLY A 429 -21.65 -24.73 -19.83
N ARG A 430 -20.90 -23.64 -19.98
CA ARG A 430 -19.49 -23.62 -19.56
C ARG A 430 -19.37 -23.55 -18.04
N ILE A 431 -20.22 -22.78 -17.38
CA ILE A 431 -20.29 -22.72 -15.92
C ILE A 431 -20.75 -24.08 -15.35
N ASP A 432 -21.78 -24.68 -15.93
CA ASP A 432 -22.25 -26.00 -15.51
C ASP A 432 -21.17 -27.10 -15.62
N ARG A 433 -20.32 -27.03 -16.65
CA ARG A 433 -19.17 -27.96 -16.75
C ARG A 433 -18.19 -27.73 -15.61
N LEU A 434 -17.86 -26.47 -15.30
CA LEU A 434 -16.97 -26.16 -14.19
C LEU A 434 -17.55 -26.68 -12.86
N GLU A 435 -18.84 -26.47 -12.60
CA GLU A 435 -19.49 -26.97 -11.38
C GLU A 435 -19.47 -28.48 -11.30
N ARG A 436 -19.76 -29.21 -12.40
CA ARG A 436 -19.75 -30.68 -12.42
C ARG A 436 -18.35 -31.29 -12.27
N SER A 437 -17.32 -30.63 -12.78
CA SER A 437 -15.92 -31.09 -12.64
C SER A 437 -15.32 -30.72 -11.28
N SER A 438 -15.94 -29.80 -10.55
CA SER A 438 -15.43 -29.30 -9.29
C SER A 438 -15.71 -30.27 -8.13
N PRO A 439 -14.70 -30.64 -7.32
CA PRO A 439 -14.92 -31.41 -6.10
C PRO A 439 -15.50 -30.55 -4.94
N PHE A 440 -15.66 -29.26 -5.15
CA PHE A 440 -16.13 -28.31 -4.15
C PHE A 440 -17.28 -27.48 -4.71
N PRO A 441 -18.28 -27.11 -3.89
CA PRO A 441 -19.45 -26.36 -4.37
C PRO A 441 -19.06 -24.93 -4.79
N TRP A 442 -19.77 -24.44 -5.80
CA TRP A 442 -19.82 -23.06 -6.19
C TRP A 442 -21.14 -22.46 -5.76
N ASP A 443 -21.15 -21.23 -5.32
CA ASP A 443 -22.31 -20.50 -4.82
C ASP A 443 -22.85 -19.55 -5.91
N ASP A 444 -24.11 -19.15 -5.78
CA ASP A 444 -24.65 -18.03 -6.54
C ASP A 444 -23.96 -16.73 -6.14
N LEU A 445 -23.93 -15.75 -7.05
CA LEU A 445 -23.41 -14.43 -6.75
C LEU A 445 -24.31 -13.71 -5.74
N PRO A 446 -23.73 -12.83 -4.89
CA PRO A 446 -24.51 -11.97 -4.03
C PRO A 446 -25.34 -10.98 -4.86
N PRO A 447 -26.37 -10.33 -4.25
CA PRO A 447 -27.11 -9.26 -4.90
C PRO A 447 -26.17 -8.22 -5.51
N PRO A 448 -26.46 -7.74 -6.72
CA PRO A 448 -25.59 -6.79 -7.42
C PRO A 448 -25.55 -5.43 -6.73
N SER A 449 -24.42 -4.75 -6.84
CA SER A 449 -24.32 -3.32 -6.55
C SER A 449 -25.33 -2.53 -7.41
N PRO A 450 -25.89 -1.41 -6.92
CA PRO A 450 -26.89 -0.62 -7.66
C PRO A 450 -26.45 -0.15 -9.04
N ARG A 451 -25.14 -0.01 -9.24
CA ARG A 451 -24.52 0.37 -10.52
C ARG A 451 -23.24 -0.39 -10.73
N ALA A 452 -23.05 -0.92 -11.93
CA ALA A 452 -21.74 -1.42 -12.38
C ALA A 452 -20.79 -0.24 -12.58
N TRP A 453 -19.52 -0.45 -12.25
CA TRP A 453 -18.49 0.55 -12.53
C TRP A 453 -18.27 0.71 -14.03
N THR A 454 -17.97 1.95 -14.41
CA THR A 454 -17.52 2.35 -15.75
C THR A 454 -16.22 3.15 -15.62
N ASP A 455 -15.53 3.36 -16.73
CA ASP A 455 -14.30 4.18 -16.72
C ASP A 455 -14.55 5.61 -16.23
N ASP A 456 -15.74 6.14 -16.49
CA ASP A 456 -16.14 7.50 -16.09
C ASP A 456 -16.68 7.55 -14.65
N ASN A 457 -17.11 6.43 -14.07
CA ASN A 457 -17.79 6.41 -12.78
C ASN A 457 -17.52 5.12 -11.99
N ALA A 458 -16.56 5.20 -11.07
CA ALA A 458 -16.24 4.14 -10.14
C ALA A 458 -16.10 4.71 -8.71
N SER A 459 -16.72 4.06 -7.72
CA SER A 459 -16.64 4.46 -6.32
C SER A 459 -16.58 3.23 -5.42
N VAL A 460 -15.58 3.18 -4.55
CA VAL A 460 -15.42 2.13 -3.55
C VAL A 460 -16.28 2.35 -2.30
N VAL A 461 -16.77 3.58 -2.08
CA VAL A 461 -17.46 3.97 -0.83
C VAL A 461 -18.65 3.08 -0.50
N PRO A 462 -19.55 2.71 -1.45
CA PRO A 462 -20.68 1.82 -1.17
C PRO A 462 -20.29 0.37 -0.84
N LEU A 463 -19.04 -0.01 -1.10
CA LEU A 463 -18.55 -1.38 -0.96
C LEU A 463 -17.66 -1.55 0.28
N LEU A 464 -17.45 -0.49 1.08
CA LEU A 464 -16.63 -0.55 2.29
C LEU A 464 -17.29 -1.50 3.31
N ARG A 465 -16.46 -2.38 3.88
CA ARG A 465 -16.82 -3.23 5.03
C ARG A 465 -16.55 -2.46 6.32
N PHE A 466 -17.59 -2.21 7.12
CA PHE A 466 -17.52 -1.56 8.43
C PHE A 466 -17.60 -2.57 9.57
#